data_10f1b2cd61b857112f29197825b25269
#
_entry.id   10f1b2cd61b857112f29197825b25269
#
_cell.length_a   1.000
_cell.length_b   1.000
_cell.length_c   1.000
_cell.angle_alpha   90.00
_cell.angle_beta   90.00
_cell.angle_gamma   90.00
#
_symmetry.space_group_name_H-M   'P 1'
#
loop_
_entity.id
_entity.type
_entity.pdbx_description
1 polymer ?
#
loop_
_entity_poly.entity_id
_entity_poly.type
_entity_poly.pdbx_seq_one_letter_code
_entity_poly.pdbx_strand_id
1 'polypeptide(L)'
;MAVDYDSKNYLESVDAYWRAANYLSVGTLFLMGDPLLRQPLKAEDVKPKPIGHWGTIVPQNFIYAHLNRVIKKYDLDMFYIEGSGHGGQVMVNNSYLDGSYTEIYPEYTQDTKGMAK
;
A
#
# COMPACT_ATOMS: atom_id res chain seq x y z
N MET A 1 16.87 -6.88 22.59
CA MET A 1 17.82 -6.31 21.62
C MET A 1 17.20 -5.12 20.93
N ALA A 2 17.95 -4.06 20.75
CA ALA A 2 17.47 -2.91 19.97
C ALA A 2 17.38 -3.28 18.50
N VAL A 3 16.34 -2.78 17.81
CA VAL A 3 16.15 -3.00 16.38
C VAL A 3 17.16 -2.15 15.61
N ASP A 4 17.93 -2.77 14.72
CA ASP A 4 18.79 -2.06 13.78
C ASP A 4 18.01 -1.73 12.50
N TYR A 5 17.51 -0.50 12.45
CA TYR A 5 16.71 0.01 11.34
C TYR A 5 17.48 0.24 10.03
N ASP A 6 18.81 0.13 10.06
CA ASP A 6 19.68 0.25 8.89
C ASP A 6 20.25 -1.10 8.45
N SER A 7 19.94 -2.17 9.18
CA SER A 7 20.38 -3.51 8.82
C SER A 7 19.82 -3.95 7.46
N LYS A 8 20.57 -4.79 6.77
CA LYS A 8 20.14 -5.37 5.49
C LYS A 8 18.77 -6.04 5.60
N ASN A 9 18.56 -6.85 6.66
CA ASN A 9 17.29 -7.56 6.87
C ASN A 9 16.11 -6.59 7.06
N TYR A 10 16.32 -5.48 7.78
CA TYR A 10 15.28 -4.48 7.97
C TYR A 10 14.96 -3.78 6.65
N LEU A 11 15.96 -3.40 5.87
CA LEU A 11 15.78 -2.76 4.57
C LEU A 11 15.11 -3.70 3.55
N GLU A 12 15.40 -5.00 3.58
CA GLU A 12 14.68 -6.01 2.79
C GLU A 12 13.18 -6.08 3.18
N SER A 13 12.86 -5.93 4.46
CA SER A 13 11.47 -5.87 4.94
C SER A 13 10.77 -4.57 4.48
N VAL A 14 11.46 -3.44 4.48
CA VAL A 14 10.94 -2.17 3.94
C VAL A 14 10.67 -2.29 2.44
N ASP A 15 11.57 -2.91 1.68
CA ASP A 15 11.36 -3.19 0.25
C ASP A 15 10.16 -4.11 0.01
N ALA A 16 10.02 -5.17 0.81
CA ALA A 16 8.87 -6.07 0.72
C ALA A 16 7.54 -5.35 1.02
N TYR A 17 7.52 -4.47 2.02
CA TYR A 17 6.37 -3.63 2.32
C TYR A 17 6.02 -2.69 1.16
N TRP A 18 7.02 -1.99 0.60
CA TRP A 18 6.83 -1.12 -0.55
C TRP A 18 6.27 -1.86 -1.77
N ARG A 19 6.77 -3.06 -2.06
CA ARG A 19 6.24 -3.91 -3.14
C ARG A 19 4.79 -4.33 -2.88
N ALA A 20 4.44 -4.68 -1.64
CA ALA A 20 3.07 -5.01 -1.26
C ALA A 20 2.13 -3.81 -1.44
N ALA A 21 2.54 -2.61 -1.01
CA ALA A 21 1.79 -1.38 -1.22
C ALA A 21 1.57 -1.08 -2.71
N ASN A 22 2.60 -1.26 -3.55
CA ASN A 22 2.48 -1.11 -5.00
C ASN A 22 1.54 -2.15 -5.62
N TYR A 23 1.58 -3.39 -5.16
CA TYR A 23 0.67 -4.45 -5.62
C TYR A 23 -0.80 -4.10 -5.34
N LEU A 24 -1.11 -3.68 -4.11
CA LEU A 24 -2.45 -3.19 -3.76
C LEU A 24 -2.86 -1.99 -4.60
N SER A 25 -1.92 -1.10 -4.87
CA SER A 25 -2.18 0.10 -5.67
C SER A 25 -2.50 -0.22 -7.14
N VAL A 26 -1.91 -1.26 -7.71
CA VAL A 26 -2.31 -1.76 -9.04
C VAL A 26 -3.76 -2.23 -9.02
N GLY A 27 -4.15 -3.03 -8.02
CA GLY A 27 -5.53 -3.49 -7.87
C GLY A 27 -6.51 -2.33 -7.74
N THR A 28 -6.29 -1.45 -6.79
CA THR A 28 -7.19 -0.31 -6.52
C THR A 28 -7.24 0.71 -7.65
N LEU A 29 -6.16 0.86 -8.42
CA LEU A 29 -6.11 1.80 -9.54
C LEU A 29 -6.72 1.24 -10.83
N PHE A 30 -6.41 0.00 -11.17
CA PHE A 30 -6.68 -0.54 -12.51
C PHE A 30 -7.73 -1.64 -12.55
N LEU A 31 -7.96 -2.38 -11.46
CA LEU A 31 -8.80 -3.58 -11.50
C LEU A 31 -10.20 -3.33 -10.92
N MET A 32 -11.19 -4.03 -11.51
CA MET A 32 -12.56 -4.16 -10.99
C MET A 32 -12.79 -5.52 -10.34
N GLY A 33 -12.00 -6.51 -10.69
CA GLY A 33 -12.11 -7.87 -10.19
C GLY A 33 -10.78 -8.61 -10.26
N ASP A 34 -10.76 -9.82 -9.70
CA ASP A 34 -9.59 -10.70 -9.63
C ASP A 34 -8.30 -10.04 -9.13
N PRO A 35 -8.33 -9.30 -7.99
CA PRO A 35 -7.14 -8.58 -7.49
C PRO A 35 -5.98 -9.51 -7.14
N LEU A 36 -6.26 -10.81 -6.97
CA LEU A 36 -5.25 -11.83 -6.67
C LEU A 36 -4.76 -12.58 -7.91
N LEU A 37 -5.21 -12.19 -9.09
CA LEU A 37 -4.85 -12.78 -10.39
C LEU A 37 -4.95 -14.32 -10.40
N ARG A 38 -6.04 -14.86 -9.83
CA ARG A 38 -6.29 -16.29 -9.74
C ARG A 38 -6.74 -16.90 -11.06
N GLN A 39 -7.25 -16.07 -11.96
CA GLN A 39 -7.63 -16.41 -13.31
C GLN A 39 -6.82 -15.56 -14.30
N PRO A 40 -6.67 -15.97 -15.56
CA PRO A 40 -6.12 -15.09 -16.59
C PRO A 40 -6.94 -13.80 -16.67
N LEU A 41 -6.25 -12.66 -16.61
CA LEU A 41 -6.87 -11.34 -16.65
C LEU A 41 -7.65 -11.14 -17.95
N LYS A 42 -8.88 -10.66 -17.83
CA LYS A 42 -9.78 -10.35 -18.94
C LYS A 42 -10.02 -8.85 -19.03
N ALA A 43 -10.50 -8.38 -20.16
CA ALA A 43 -10.79 -6.97 -20.39
C ALA A 43 -11.82 -6.40 -19.38
N GLU A 44 -12.81 -7.21 -18.99
CA GLU A 44 -13.83 -6.82 -18.01
C GLU A 44 -13.31 -6.70 -16.58
N ASP A 45 -12.15 -7.27 -16.27
CA ASP A 45 -11.50 -7.13 -14.97
C ASP A 45 -10.77 -5.77 -14.81
N VAL A 46 -10.60 -5.05 -15.92
CA VAL A 46 -9.88 -3.78 -15.96
C VAL A 46 -10.87 -2.62 -15.98
N LYS A 47 -10.61 -1.61 -15.14
CA LYS A 47 -11.42 -0.39 -15.12
C LYS A 47 -11.39 0.33 -16.48
N PRO A 48 -12.56 0.66 -17.06
CA PRO A 48 -12.60 1.37 -18.35
C PRO A 48 -12.02 2.79 -18.27
N LYS A 49 -12.03 3.40 -17.09
CA LYS A 49 -11.45 4.72 -16.80
C LYS A 49 -10.74 4.66 -15.44
N PRO A 50 -9.49 4.21 -15.38
CA PRO A 50 -8.72 4.27 -14.15
C PRO A 50 -8.50 5.74 -13.74
N ILE A 51 -8.81 6.05 -12.48
CA ILE A 51 -8.61 7.39 -11.91
C ILE A 51 -7.48 7.32 -10.92
N GLY A 52 -6.40 8.01 -11.21
CA GLY A 52 -5.18 8.02 -10.42
C GLY A 52 -3.95 8.07 -11.31
N HIS A 53 -2.78 8.11 -10.70
CA HIS A 53 -1.53 8.29 -11.42
C HIS A 53 -0.44 7.35 -10.88
N TRP A 54 -0.15 6.29 -11.64
CA TRP A 54 0.83 5.26 -11.23
C TRP A 54 2.22 5.85 -10.95
N GLY A 55 2.67 6.79 -11.78
CA GLY A 55 3.97 7.44 -11.60
C GLY A 55 4.08 8.29 -10.32
N THR A 56 2.96 8.67 -9.72
CA THR A 56 2.91 9.36 -8.42
C THR A 56 2.78 8.38 -7.26
N ILE A 57 2.01 7.32 -7.45
CA ILE A 57 1.71 6.31 -6.41
C ILE A 57 2.98 5.58 -5.95
N VAL A 58 3.79 5.13 -6.88
CA VAL A 58 5.01 4.35 -6.58
C VAL A 58 6.00 5.11 -5.69
N PRO A 59 6.38 6.35 -6.00
CA PRO A 59 7.25 7.14 -5.12
C PRO A 59 6.57 7.54 -3.80
N GLN A 60 5.27 7.79 -3.78
CA GLN A 60 4.56 8.07 -2.52
C GLN A 60 4.58 6.87 -1.59
N ASN A 61 4.34 5.65 -2.08
CA ASN A 61 4.51 4.40 -1.32
C ASN A 61 5.94 4.23 -0.80
N PHE A 62 6.94 4.58 -1.62
CA PHE A 62 8.35 4.52 -1.22
C PHE A 62 8.64 5.49 -0.06
N ILE A 63 8.20 6.73 -0.19
CA ILE A 63 8.37 7.76 0.85
C ILE A 63 7.67 7.30 2.13
N TYR A 64 6.44 6.82 2.06
CA TYR A 64 5.69 6.32 3.21
C TYR A 64 6.45 5.22 3.95
N ALA A 65 6.92 4.20 3.24
CA ALA A 65 7.64 3.07 3.83
C ALA A 65 8.93 3.52 4.54
N HIS A 66 9.71 4.42 3.91
CA HIS A 66 10.94 4.93 4.49
C HIS A 66 10.73 5.95 5.61
N LEU A 67 9.67 6.77 5.55
CA LEU A 67 9.31 7.64 6.66
C LEU A 67 8.94 6.83 7.91
N ASN A 68 8.18 5.75 7.77
CA ASN A 68 7.90 4.85 8.90
C ASN A 68 9.18 4.29 9.52
N ARG A 69 10.19 3.95 8.71
CA ARG A 69 11.50 3.53 9.20
C ARG A 69 12.18 4.65 10.01
N VAL A 70 12.19 5.87 9.47
CA VAL A 70 12.80 7.04 10.12
C VAL A 70 12.07 7.40 11.43
N ILE A 71 10.74 7.40 11.40
CA ILE A 71 9.90 7.65 12.58
C ILE A 71 10.25 6.66 13.70
N LYS A 72 10.29 5.37 13.38
CA LYS A 72 10.63 4.33 14.36
C LYS A 72 12.07 4.42 14.86
N LYS A 73 13.01 4.75 13.97
CA LYS A 73 14.43 4.85 14.31
C LYS A 73 14.71 5.97 15.30
N TYR A 74 14.03 7.09 15.16
CA TYR A 74 14.29 8.31 15.93
C TYR A 74 13.17 8.67 16.92
N ASP A 75 12.16 7.81 17.05
CA ASP A 75 10.99 8.02 17.92
C ASP A 75 10.32 9.38 17.69
N LEU A 76 9.92 9.61 16.42
CA LEU A 76 9.39 10.90 15.99
C LEU A 76 7.86 10.92 15.96
N ASP A 77 7.28 12.03 16.38
CA ASP A 77 5.87 12.37 16.13
C ASP A 77 5.78 13.14 14.81
N MET A 78 5.18 12.51 13.79
CA MET A 78 5.08 13.09 12.44
C MET A 78 3.70 12.90 11.81
N PHE A 79 3.30 13.89 11.02
CA PHE A 79 2.20 13.75 10.06
C PHE A 79 2.76 13.55 8.66
N TYR A 80 2.19 12.58 7.92
CA TYR A 80 2.45 12.43 6.50
C TYR A 80 1.28 13.06 5.71
N ILE A 81 1.58 14.11 4.95
CA ILE A 81 0.58 14.85 4.16
C ILE A 81 0.90 14.70 2.68
N GLU A 82 -0.04 14.14 1.94
CA GLU A 82 0.06 13.99 0.48
C GLU A 82 -0.74 15.09 -0.23
N GLY A 83 -0.04 15.88 -1.07
CA GLY A 83 -0.65 16.97 -1.82
C GLY A 83 -1.29 16.55 -3.13
N SER A 84 -0.89 15.41 -3.70
CA SER A 84 -1.35 14.94 -5.02
C SER A 84 -2.54 14.00 -4.89
N GLY A 85 -3.77 14.52 -5.00
CA GLY A 85 -5.00 13.72 -4.86
C GLY A 85 -5.13 12.54 -5.84
N HIS A 86 -4.48 12.62 -7.01
CA HIS A 86 -4.42 11.51 -7.96
C HIS A 86 -3.53 10.33 -7.50
N GLY A 87 -2.81 10.47 -6.41
CA GLY A 87 -2.09 9.40 -5.70
C GLY A 87 -2.81 8.88 -4.44
N GLY A 88 -4.05 9.29 -4.20
CA GLY A 88 -4.81 9.00 -2.97
C GLY A 88 -4.97 7.53 -2.61
N GLN A 89 -4.81 6.61 -3.57
CA GLN A 89 -4.78 5.16 -3.32
C GLN A 89 -3.71 4.77 -2.31
N VAL A 90 -2.63 5.52 -2.24
CA VAL A 90 -1.53 5.29 -1.29
C VAL A 90 -2.04 5.30 0.16
N MET A 91 -2.86 6.27 0.52
CA MET A 91 -3.40 6.40 1.88
C MET A 91 -4.26 5.19 2.27
N VAL A 92 -5.19 4.80 1.40
CA VAL A 92 -6.09 3.66 1.64
C VAL A 92 -5.30 2.35 1.72
N ASN A 93 -4.41 2.11 0.78
CA ASN A 93 -3.66 0.86 0.69
C ASN A 93 -2.69 0.69 1.86
N ASN A 94 -2.02 1.76 2.29
CA ASN A 94 -1.14 1.70 3.45
C ASN A 94 -1.93 1.54 4.76
N SER A 95 -3.09 2.18 4.91
CA SER A 95 -3.99 1.95 6.04
C SER A 95 -4.52 0.52 6.09
N TYR A 96 -4.75 -0.10 4.94
CA TYR A 96 -5.10 -1.52 4.87
C TYR A 96 -3.92 -2.41 5.29
N LEU A 97 -2.70 -2.13 4.82
CA LEU A 97 -1.51 -2.92 5.15
C LEU A 97 -1.14 -2.84 6.63
N ASP A 98 -1.29 -1.68 7.26
CA ASP A 98 -0.98 -1.51 8.68
C ASP A 98 -2.10 -2.00 9.62
N GLY A 99 -3.28 -2.31 9.07
CA GLY A 99 -4.43 -2.84 9.78
C GLY A 99 -5.42 -1.80 10.29
N SER A 100 -5.08 -0.52 10.26
CA SER A 100 -5.97 0.55 10.76
C SER A 100 -7.27 0.66 9.95
N TYR A 101 -7.24 0.36 8.66
CA TYR A 101 -8.44 0.32 7.84
C TYR A 101 -9.42 -0.76 8.31
N THR A 102 -8.92 -1.95 8.64
CA THR A 102 -9.72 -3.07 9.13
C THR A 102 -10.32 -2.80 10.53
N GLU A 103 -9.67 -1.99 11.35
CA GLU A 103 -10.22 -1.57 12.66
C GLU A 103 -11.51 -0.76 12.49
N ILE A 104 -11.60 0.06 11.47
CA ILE A 104 -12.77 0.91 11.17
C ILE A 104 -13.80 0.15 10.32
N TYR A 105 -13.34 -0.67 9.38
CA TYR A 105 -14.16 -1.43 8.44
C TYR A 105 -13.85 -2.92 8.54
N PRO A 106 -14.42 -3.63 9.54
CA PRO A 106 -14.06 -5.02 9.85
C PRO A 106 -14.34 -6.05 8.74
N GLU A 107 -15.16 -5.69 7.76
CA GLU A 107 -15.44 -6.55 6.61
C GLU A 107 -14.26 -6.62 5.61
N TYR A 108 -13.31 -5.68 5.68
CA TYR A 108 -12.09 -5.68 4.87
C TYR A 108 -10.94 -6.32 5.66
N THR A 109 -11.04 -7.62 5.85
CA THR A 109 -10.02 -8.40 6.59
C THR A 109 -8.69 -8.45 5.82
N GLN A 110 -7.57 -8.53 6.58
CA GLN A 110 -6.23 -8.64 5.99
C GLN A 110 -5.94 -10.08 5.52
N ASP A 111 -6.80 -10.59 4.63
CA ASP A 111 -6.70 -11.91 4.02
C ASP A 111 -7.22 -11.86 2.57
N THR A 112 -7.17 -13.00 1.89
CA THR A 112 -7.60 -13.09 0.50
C THR A 112 -9.08 -12.76 0.28
N LYS A 113 -9.91 -12.91 1.31
CA LYS A 113 -11.35 -12.62 1.24
C LYS A 113 -11.62 -11.13 1.40
N GLY A 114 -10.99 -10.49 2.39
CA GLY A 114 -11.09 -9.05 2.60
C GLY A 114 -10.45 -8.24 1.48
N MET A 115 -9.33 -8.75 0.93
CA MET A 115 -8.65 -8.10 -0.20
C MET A 115 -9.46 -8.15 -1.51
N ALA A 116 -10.36 -9.12 -1.66
CA ALA A 116 -11.21 -9.26 -2.84
C ALA A 116 -12.48 -8.37 -2.80
N LYS A 117 -12.71 -7.66 -1.70
CA LYS A 117 -13.81 -6.69 -1.53
C LYS A 117 -13.41 -5.30 -1.96
#